data_8f9952aca1abada349afffebe9af09e6
#
_entry.id   8f9952aca1abada349afffebe9af09e6
#
_cell.length_a   1.000
_cell.length_b   1.000
_cell.length_c   1.000
_cell.angle_alpha   90.00
_cell.angle_beta   90.00
_cell.angle_gamma   90.00
#
_symmetry.space_group_name_H-M   'P 1'
#
loop_
_entity.id
_entity.type
_entity.pdbx_description
1 polymer ?
#
loop_
_entity_poly.entity_id
_entity_poly.type
_entity_poly.pdbx_seq_one_letter_code
_entity_poly.pdbx_strand_id
1 'polypeptide(L)'
;KENVTCAQGDAAEMRAHFMKEGDLKEMRRSNEKRYAAIAQKLEMNSEFPQHLIVAFDGLYTMAYFGEDLRPYWNKDGKSSIEDLYADAEKDYKEVMAKCYAFDRQLMADAYLAGGKEYAELCALAYRQSVSAFQMSEDSDGELLYFTPQVGPVDEYYPASPLYLRYNPDLVKAMLNPFFYY
;
A
#
# COMPACT_ATOMS: atom_id res chain seq x y z
N LYS A 1 -0.84 -7.78 -21.93
CA LYS A 1 -1.88 -8.72 -21.46
C LYS A 1 -1.79 -10.11 -22.10
N GLU A 2 -0.98 -10.31 -23.14
CA GLU A 2 -0.96 -11.55 -23.91
C GLU A 2 -0.03 -12.65 -23.35
N ASN A 3 0.83 -12.33 -22.37
CA ASN A 3 1.85 -13.25 -21.85
C ASN A 3 1.73 -13.47 -20.33
N VAL A 4 0.52 -13.54 -19.82
CA VAL A 4 0.28 -13.73 -18.39
C VAL A 4 -0.53 -15.00 -18.17
N THR A 5 0.06 -15.97 -17.49
CA THR A 5 -0.63 -17.17 -17.04
C THR A 5 -0.95 -17.04 -15.56
N CYS A 6 -2.23 -17.21 -15.22
CA CYS A 6 -2.70 -17.20 -13.84
C CYS A 6 -3.14 -18.60 -13.43
N ALA A 7 -2.86 -18.98 -12.19
CA ALA A 7 -3.33 -20.23 -11.61
C ALA A 7 -3.63 -20.05 -10.11
N GLN A 8 -4.59 -20.83 -9.61
CA GLN A 8 -4.95 -20.85 -8.19
C GLN A 8 -4.83 -22.26 -7.62
N GLY A 9 -4.54 -22.37 -6.33
CA GLY A 9 -4.43 -23.65 -5.68
C GLY A 9 -3.79 -23.62 -4.30
N ASP A 10 -3.33 -24.75 -3.83
CA ASP A 10 -2.54 -24.84 -2.62
C ASP A 10 -1.13 -24.31 -2.84
N ALA A 11 -0.67 -23.42 -1.95
CA ALA A 11 0.60 -22.72 -2.11
C ALA A 11 1.82 -23.66 -2.18
N ALA A 12 1.83 -24.72 -1.37
CA ALA A 12 2.95 -25.65 -1.33
C ALA A 12 3.00 -26.53 -2.59
N GLU A 13 1.85 -27.01 -3.04
CA GLU A 13 1.76 -27.82 -4.25
C GLU A 13 2.08 -27.00 -5.51
N MET A 14 1.56 -25.79 -5.61
CA MET A 14 1.86 -24.88 -6.72
C MET A 14 3.35 -24.56 -6.81
N ARG A 15 3.97 -24.28 -5.66
CA ARG A 15 5.42 -24.02 -5.59
C ARG A 15 6.22 -25.25 -6.01
N ALA A 16 5.87 -26.42 -5.48
CA ALA A 16 6.56 -27.67 -5.83
C ALA A 16 6.42 -27.99 -7.33
N HIS A 17 5.23 -27.79 -7.90
CA HIS A 17 5.00 -27.97 -9.33
C HIS A 17 5.84 -27.01 -10.16
N PHE A 18 5.81 -25.71 -9.83
CA PHE A 18 6.58 -24.70 -10.54
C PHE A 18 8.09 -24.96 -10.49
N MET A 19 8.61 -25.37 -9.33
CA MET A 19 10.03 -25.72 -9.18
C MET A 19 10.45 -26.90 -10.03
N LYS A 20 9.54 -27.82 -10.28
CA LYS A 20 9.82 -29.04 -11.06
C LYS A 20 9.62 -28.85 -12.56
N GLU A 21 8.54 -28.22 -12.97
CA GLU A 21 8.09 -28.16 -14.36
C GLU A 21 8.34 -26.78 -15.01
N GLY A 22 8.59 -25.73 -14.19
CA GLY A 22 8.79 -24.35 -14.69
C GLY A 22 7.50 -23.68 -15.18
N ASP A 23 6.35 -24.28 -14.92
CA ASP A 23 5.06 -23.76 -15.36
C ASP A 23 4.03 -23.74 -14.24
N LEU A 24 2.95 -22.97 -14.44
CA LEU A 24 1.83 -22.88 -13.50
C LEU A 24 0.71 -23.82 -13.94
N LYS A 25 0.18 -24.58 -13.00
CA LYS A 25 -0.98 -25.44 -13.19
C LYS A 25 -2.05 -25.10 -12.18
N GLU A 26 -3.28 -24.95 -12.66
CA GLU A 26 -4.41 -24.81 -11.77
C GLU A 26 -4.62 -26.10 -10.98
N MET A 27 -4.73 -25.95 -9.65
CA MET A 27 -4.88 -27.07 -8.73
C MET A 27 -6.14 -26.89 -7.90
N ARG A 28 -6.86 -27.99 -7.71
CA ARG A 28 -8.09 -27.96 -6.90
C ARG A 28 -7.73 -27.64 -5.46
N ARG A 29 -8.38 -26.60 -4.91
CA ARG A 29 -8.22 -26.23 -3.50
C ARG A 29 -8.77 -27.36 -2.61
N SER A 30 -7.94 -27.89 -1.72
CA SER A 30 -8.38 -28.77 -0.65
C SER A 30 -8.87 -27.95 0.52
N ASN A 31 -10.04 -28.25 1.06
CA ASN A 31 -10.58 -27.59 2.25
C ASN A 31 -9.75 -27.84 3.52
N GLU A 32 -8.84 -28.81 3.49
CA GLU A 32 -7.98 -29.19 4.61
C GLU A 32 -6.67 -28.39 4.66
N LYS A 33 -6.33 -27.65 3.58
CA LYS A 33 -5.05 -26.95 3.47
C LYS A 33 -5.17 -25.48 3.85
N ARG A 34 -4.27 -25.03 4.71
CA ARG A 34 -4.29 -23.71 5.35
C ARG A 34 -3.99 -22.54 4.42
N TYR A 35 -3.28 -22.78 3.32
CA TYR A 35 -2.76 -21.69 2.48
C TYR A 35 -3.22 -21.86 1.04
N ALA A 36 -4.14 -20.99 0.63
CA ALA A 36 -4.45 -20.79 -0.77
C ALA A 36 -3.45 -19.81 -1.39
N ALA A 37 -3.06 -20.03 -2.62
CA ALA A 37 -2.26 -19.11 -3.40
C ALA A 37 -2.93 -18.80 -4.73
N ILE A 38 -2.75 -17.56 -5.17
CA ILE A 38 -2.90 -17.15 -6.56
C ILE A 38 -1.49 -16.91 -7.07
N ALA A 39 -1.13 -17.57 -8.14
CA ALA A 39 0.18 -17.43 -8.75
C ALA A 39 0.04 -16.84 -10.16
N GLN A 40 0.96 -15.96 -10.50
CA GLN A 40 1.03 -15.33 -11.80
C GLN A 40 2.43 -15.48 -12.37
N LYS A 41 2.50 -16.00 -13.59
CA LYS A 41 3.74 -16.12 -14.35
C LYS A 41 3.78 -15.01 -15.39
N LEU A 42 4.84 -14.23 -15.36
CA LEU A 42 5.13 -13.20 -16.35
C LEU A 42 6.34 -13.62 -17.17
N GLU A 43 6.23 -13.53 -18.49
CA GLU A 43 7.40 -13.68 -19.35
C GLU A 43 8.18 -12.37 -19.38
N MET A 44 9.40 -12.42 -18.84
CA MET A 44 10.29 -11.26 -18.79
C MET A 44 10.86 -10.97 -20.17
N ASN A 45 10.61 -9.77 -20.67
CA ASN A 45 11.30 -9.23 -21.83
C ASN A 45 12.30 -8.18 -21.37
N SER A 46 13.57 -8.29 -21.77
CA SER A 46 14.62 -7.36 -21.40
C SER A 46 14.46 -5.94 -21.98
N GLU A 47 13.63 -5.79 -22.99
CA GLU A 47 13.41 -4.51 -23.67
C GLU A 47 12.44 -3.58 -22.95
N PHE A 48 11.52 -4.15 -22.15
CA PHE A 48 10.49 -3.38 -21.46
C PHE A 48 10.40 -3.78 -19.98
N PRO A 49 10.62 -2.84 -19.05
CA PRO A 49 10.40 -3.11 -17.63
C PRO A 49 8.92 -3.47 -17.40
N GLN A 50 8.70 -4.55 -16.66
CA GLN A 50 7.38 -4.99 -16.25
C GLN A 50 7.18 -4.72 -14.78
N HIS A 51 5.95 -4.44 -14.38
CA HIS A 51 5.56 -4.27 -12.99
C HIS A 51 4.28 -5.08 -12.70
N LEU A 52 4.10 -5.41 -11.45
CA LEU A 52 2.94 -6.09 -10.93
C LEU A 52 2.20 -5.15 -9.96
N ILE A 53 0.90 -4.96 -10.19
CA ILE A 53 0.03 -4.24 -9.26
C ILE A 53 -0.68 -5.28 -8.40
N VAL A 54 -0.54 -5.11 -7.08
CA VAL A 54 -1.29 -5.86 -6.07
C VAL A 54 -2.11 -4.86 -5.28
N ALA A 55 -3.43 -5.03 -5.28
CA ALA A 55 -4.32 -4.15 -4.56
C ALA A 55 -5.20 -4.92 -3.59
N PHE A 56 -5.62 -4.24 -2.55
CA PHE A 56 -6.54 -4.72 -1.53
C PHE A 56 -7.73 -3.76 -1.47
N ASP A 57 -8.92 -4.28 -1.71
CA ASP A 57 -10.15 -3.50 -1.59
C ASP A 57 -10.98 -4.05 -0.42
N GLY A 58 -11.09 -3.26 0.63
CA GLY A 58 -11.83 -3.58 1.85
C GLY A 58 -13.08 -2.72 1.99
N LEU A 59 -13.84 -2.43 0.95
CA LEU A 59 -15.06 -1.61 0.91
C LEU A 59 -15.12 -0.45 1.92
N TYR A 60 -14.83 -0.73 3.18
CA TYR A 60 -14.73 0.21 4.29
C TYR A 60 -13.39 0.06 5.01
N THR A 61 -12.84 1.18 5.44
CA THR A 61 -11.57 1.22 6.19
C THR A 61 -11.80 1.14 7.70
N MET A 62 -12.86 1.79 8.18
CA MET A 62 -13.21 1.81 9.61
C MET A 62 -14.65 2.24 9.84
N ALA A 63 -15.18 1.90 11.02
CA ALA A 63 -16.37 2.51 11.58
C ALA A 63 -15.94 3.68 12.50
N TYR A 64 -16.46 4.87 12.25
CA TYR A 64 -16.13 6.08 12.96
C TYR A 64 -17.41 6.82 13.35
N PHE A 65 -17.69 6.95 14.66
CA PHE A 65 -18.92 7.55 15.21
C PHE A 65 -20.24 7.02 14.59
N GLY A 66 -20.27 5.74 14.24
CA GLY A 66 -21.44 5.10 13.64
C GLY A 66 -21.55 5.20 12.14
N GLU A 67 -20.57 5.79 11.50
CA GLU A 67 -20.44 5.82 10.04
C GLU A 67 -19.38 4.81 9.57
N ASP A 68 -19.67 4.09 8.49
CA ASP A 68 -18.70 3.22 7.82
C ASP A 68 -17.93 4.02 6.77
N LEU A 69 -16.69 4.40 7.10
CA LEU A 69 -15.84 5.21 6.22
C LEU A 69 -15.22 4.37 5.11
N ARG A 70 -15.29 4.89 3.89
CA ARG A 70 -14.62 4.31 2.72
C ARG A 70 -13.16 4.71 2.64
N PRO A 71 -12.31 3.92 1.96
CA PRO A 71 -10.96 4.36 1.65
C PRO A 71 -10.99 5.64 0.80
N TYR A 72 -10.04 6.52 1.04
CA TYR A 72 -10.01 7.86 0.40
C TYR A 72 -10.07 7.80 -1.13
N TRP A 73 -9.44 6.80 -1.76
CA TRP A 73 -9.48 6.63 -3.22
C TRP A 73 -10.89 6.38 -3.78
N ASN A 74 -11.80 5.87 -2.96
CA ASN A 74 -13.20 5.59 -3.32
C ASN A 74 -14.17 6.18 -2.30
N LYS A 75 -13.87 7.38 -1.80
CA LYS A 75 -14.63 8.04 -0.73
C LYS A 75 -16.10 8.27 -1.08
N ASP A 76 -16.41 8.49 -2.36
CA ASP A 76 -17.76 8.68 -2.88
C ASP A 76 -18.45 7.35 -3.28
N GLY A 77 -17.75 6.23 -3.22
CA GLY A 77 -18.28 4.90 -3.52
C GLY A 77 -18.61 4.65 -4.99
N LYS A 78 -18.09 5.48 -5.92
CA LYS A 78 -18.44 5.40 -7.36
C LYS A 78 -17.39 4.66 -8.18
N SER A 79 -16.15 4.55 -7.69
CA SER A 79 -15.07 3.90 -8.40
C SER A 79 -15.05 2.40 -8.11
N SER A 80 -14.76 1.61 -9.12
CA SER A 80 -14.50 0.18 -9.00
C SER A 80 -13.01 -0.09 -8.81
N ILE A 81 -12.66 -1.30 -8.41
CA ILE A 81 -11.25 -1.74 -8.31
C ILE A 81 -10.59 -1.76 -9.71
N GLU A 82 -11.35 -2.01 -10.76
CA GLU A 82 -10.90 -1.97 -12.15
C GLU A 82 -10.53 -0.54 -12.57
N ASP A 83 -11.30 0.46 -12.14
CA ASP A 83 -10.98 1.89 -12.36
C ASP A 83 -9.66 2.25 -11.67
N LEU A 84 -9.48 1.80 -10.42
CA LEU A 84 -8.23 1.99 -9.68
C LEU A 84 -7.01 1.40 -10.42
N TYR A 85 -7.13 0.19 -10.97
CA TYR A 85 -6.05 -0.39 -11.76
C TYR A 85 -5.75 0.41 -13.03
N ALA A 86 -6.80 0.87 -13.71
CA ALA A 86 -6.64 1.65 -14.93
C ALA A 86 -5.94 2.98 -14.66
N ASP A 87 -6.31 3.67 -13.59
CA ASP A 87 -5.70 4.92 -13.17
C ASP A 87 -4.25 4.71 -12.70
N ALA A 88 -4.00 3.68 -11.90
CA ALA A 88 -2.65 3.34 -11.43
C ALA A 88 -1.69 3.03 -12.60
N GLU A 89 -2.17 2.32 -13.63
CA GLU A 89 -1.37 2.04 -14.83
C GLU A 89 -1.10 3.30 -15.64
N LYS A 90 -2.11 4.12 -15.83
CA LYS A 90 -2.01 5.40 -16.56
C LYS A 90 -1.02 6.36 -15.93
N ASP A 91 -1.07 6.48 -14.61
CA ASP A 91 -0.29 7.47 -13.85
C ASP A 91 1.05 6.91 -13.37
N TYR A 92 1.33 5.61 -13.61
CA TYR A 92 2.50 4.90 -13.09
C TYR A 92 3.81 5.66 -13.27
N LYS A 93 4.09 6.15 -14.48
CA LYS A 93 5.36 6.85 -14.78
C LYS A 93 5.50 8.15 -14.00
N GLU A 94 4.42 8.92 -13.89
CA GLU A 94 4.40 10.19 -13.16
C GLU A 94 4.55 9.95 -11.65
N VAL A 95 3.80 9.00 -11.11
CA VAL A 95 3.88 8.63 -9.69
C VAL A 95 5.27 8.14 -9.33
N MET A 96 5.86 7.27 -10.15
CA MET A 96 7.24 6.80 -9.93
C MET A 96 8.26 7.93 -9.97
N ALA A 97 8.12 8.90 -10.88
CA ALA A 97 9.01 10.06 -10.93
C ALA A 97 8.90 10.92 -9.64
N LYS A 98 7.68 11.12 -9.12
CA LYS A 98 7.45 11.82 -7.86
C LYS A 98 8.04 11.05 -6.67
N CYS A 99 7.87 9.74 -6.62
CA CYS A 99 8.47 8.89 -5.58
C CYS A 99 10.00 9.00 -5.59
N TYR A 100 10.63 8.85 -6.75
CA TYR A 100 12.10 8.99 -6.85
C TYR A 100 12.59 10.40 -6.47
N ALA A 101 11.85 11.45 -6.79
CA ALA A 101 12.22 12.80 -6.38
C ALA A 101 12.14 12.96 -4.85
N PHE A 102 11.09 12.45 -4.24
CA PHE A 102 10.91 12.45 -2.79
C PHE A 102 11.98 11.62 -2.08
N ASP A 103 12.26 10.40 -2.55
CA ASP A 103 13.28 9.53 -1.98
C ASP A 103 14.65 10.22 -1.96
N ARG A 104 15.02 10.89 -3.05
CA ARG A 104 16.27 11.65 -3.11
C ARG A 104 16.31 12.79 -2.10
N GLN A 105 15.21 13.51 -1.92
CA GLN A 105 15.12 14.60 -0.96
C GLN A 105 15.25 14.07 0.47
N LEU A 106 14.46 13.03 0.83
CA LEU A 106 14.49 12.40 2.15
C LEU A 106 15.92 11.91 2.49
N MET A 107 16.53 11.18 1.56
CA MET A 107 17.88 10.64 1.75
C MET A 107 18.93 11.74 1.91
N ALA A 108 18.83 12.81 1.12
CA ALA A 108 19.78 13.93 1.22
C ALA A 108 19.64 14.69 2.56
N ASP A 109 18.41 15.01 2.96
CA ASP A 109 18.13 15.70 4.21
C ASP A 109 18.62 14.88 5.42
N ALA A 110 18.31 13.59 5.43
CA ALA A 110 18.70 12.69 6.52
C ALA A 110 20.22 12.42 6.54
N TYR A 111 20.87 12.34 5.36
CA TYR A 111 22.31 12.20 5.30
C TYR A 111 23.04 13.40 5.87
N LEU A 112 22.56 14.62 5.58
CA LEU A 112 23.12 15.84 6.16
C LEU A 112 22.96 15.91 7.68
N ALA A 113 21.90 15.31 8.20
CA ALA A 113 21.62 15.30 9.65
C ALA A 113 22.44 14.25 10.43
N GLY A 114 22.68 13.06 9.85
CA GLY A 114 23.28 11.95 10.62
C GLY A 114 24.07 10.92 9.81
N GLY A 115 24.40 11.22 8.55
CA GLY A 115 25.19 10.32 7.70
C GLY A 115 24.36 9.19 7.08
N LYS A 116 25.08 8.21 6.53
CA LYS A 116 24.48 7.15 5.69
C LYS A 116 23.49 6.27 6.44
N GLU A 117 23.90 5.74 7.58
CA GLU A 117 23.08 4.81 8.39
C GLU A 117 21.82 5.48 8.89
N TYR A 118 21.90 6.76 9.28
CA TYR A 118 20.75 7.54 9.67
C TYR A 118 19.78 7.77 8.50
N ALA A 119 20.29 8.05 7.32
CA ALA A 119 19.46 8.22 6.13
C ALA A 119 18.70 6.93 5.76
N GLU A 120 19.37 5.78 5.82
CA GLU A 120 18.76 4.47 5.57
C GLU A 120 17.68 4.16 6.63
N LEU A 121 17.92 4.50 7.90
CA LEU A 121 16.94 4.35 8.99
C LEU A 121 15.72 5.25 8.77
N CYS A 122 15.91 6.52 8.40
CA CYS A 122 14.83 7.45 8.12
C CYS A 122 13.97 6.99 6.94
N ALA A 123 14.60 6.51 5.86
CA ALA A 123 13.87 5.98 4.72
C ALA A 123 13.03 4.74 5.09
N LEU A 124 13.58 3.83 5.89
CA LEU A 124 12.85 2.67 6.40
C LEU A 124 11.70 3.08 7.30
N ALA A 125 11.93 4.00 8.24
CA ALA A 125 10.92 4.48 9.17
C ALA A 125 9.77 5.20 8.45
N TYR A 126 10.07 6.03 7.45
CA TYR A 126 9.07 6.70 6.62
C TYR A 126 8.20 5.68 5.87
N ARG A 127 8.83 4.72 5.21
CA ARG A 127 8.12 3.65 4.49
C ARG A 127 7.22 2.83 5.42
N GLN A 128 7.70 2.44 6.59
CA GLN A 128 6.92 1.69 7.58
C GLN A 128 5.74 2.51 8.10
N SER A 129 5.98 3.78 8.39
CA SER A 129 4.95 4.71 8.84
C SER A 129 3.84 4.86 7.81
N VAL A 130 4.18 5.19 6.55
CA VAL A 130 3.18 5.32 5.47
C VAL A 130 2.38 4.04 5.26
N SER A 131 3.02 2.87 5.34
CA SER A 131 2.35 1.59 5.15
C SER A 131 1.44 1.18 6.31
N ALA A 132 1.64 1.76 7.50
CA ALA A 132 0.83 1.48 8.68
C ALA A 132 -0.46 2.31 8.73
N PHE A 133 -0.49 3.44 8.06
CA PHE A 133 -1.63 4.36 8.08
C PHE A 133 -2.59 4.15 6.91
N GLN A 134 -3.85 4.44 7.17
CA GLN A 134 -4.94 4.46 6.19
C GLN A 134 -5.51 5.88 6.11
N MET A 135 -6.14 6.19 5.00
CA MET A 135 -6.71 7.50 4.74
C MET A 135 -8.19 7.36 4.38
N SER A 136 -9.02 8.17 5.02
CA SER A 136 -10.46 8.30 4.75
C SER A 136 -10.87 9.76 4.87
N GLU A 137 -12.09 10.06 4.48
CA GLU A 137 -12.75 11.35 4.67
C GLU A 137 -14.07 11.09 5.39
N ASP A 138 -14.39 11.88 6.40
CA ASP A 138 -15.66 11.78 7.10
C ASP A 138 -16.79 12.50 6.37
N SER A 139 -18.02 12.46 6.96
CA SER A 139 -19.19 13.11 6.38
C SER A 139 -19.09 14.64 6.31
N ASP A 140 -18.24 15.26 7.10
CA ASP A 140 -18.00 16.71 7.11
C ASP A 140 -16.91 17.11 6.11
N GLY A 141 -16.29 16.14 5.44
CA GLY A 141 -15.21 16.34 4.45
C GLY A 141 -13.84 16.52 5.09
N GLU A 142 -13.70 16.20 6.38
CA GLU A 142 -12.42 16.25 7.07
C GLU A 142 -11.59 15.01 6.76
N LEU A 143 -10.32 15.24 6.45
CA LEU A 143 -9.38 14.16 6.18
C LEU A 143 -8.98 13.48 7.49
N LEU A 144 -9.05 12.14 7.50
CA LEU A 144 -8.63 11.28 8.58
C LEU A 144 -7.46 10.41 8.12
N TYR A 145 -6.37 10.40 8.90
CA TYR A 145 -5.19 9.58 8.64
C TYR A 145 -4.85 8.80 9.90
N PHE A 146 -5.03 7.48 9.86
CA PHE A 146 -5.09 6.65 11.07
C PHE A 146 -4.52 5.25 10.83
N THR A 147 -4.07 4.61 11.93
CA THR A 147 -3.77 3.17 11.96
C THR A 147 -5.07 2.37 12.15
N PRO A 148 -5.12 1.07 11.79
CA PRO A 148 -6.32 0.23 11.95
C PRO A 148 -6.90 0.23 13.38
N GLN A 149 -6.07 0.51 14.36
CA GLN A 149 -6.48 0.73 15.74
C GLN A 149 -6.45 2.24 16.01
N VAL A 150 -7.55 2.93 15.80
CA VAL A 150 -7.62 4.37 16.08
C VAL A 150 -7.31 4.63 17.54
N GLY A 151 -6.21 5.35 17.82
CA GLY A 151 -5.98 5.88 19.14
C GLY A 151 -4.68 5.65 19.86
N PRO A 152 -3.76 4.74 19.49
CA PRO A 152 -2.52 4.65 20.25
C PRO A 152 -1.61 5.85 19.94
N VAL A 153 -1.59 6.80 20.86
CA VAL A 153 -0.74 8.02 20.79
C VAL A 153 0.75 7.65 20.64
N ASP A 154 1.15 6.51 21.16
CA ASP A 154 2.49 5.96 21.07
C ASP A 154 2.90 5.57 19.63
N GLU A 155 1.94 5.33 18.74
CA GLU A 155 2.22 5.15 17.30
C GLU A 155 2.24 6.49 16.55
N TYR A 156 1.30 7.38 16.85
CA TYR A 156 1.12 8.66 16.15
C TYR A 156 2.22 9.66 16.49
N TYR A 157 2.60 9.76 17.76
CA TYR A 157 3.60 10.71 18.19
C TYR A 157 4.97 10.48 17.56
N PRO A 158 5.53 9.26 17.52
CA PRO A 158 6.81 8.99 16.86
C PRO A 158 6.80 9.19 15.34
N ALA A 159 5.66 8.99 14.69
CA ALA A 159 5.52 9.19 13.25
C ALA A 159 5.42 10.68 12.86
N SER A 160 4.91 11.52 13.74
CA SER A 160 4.62 12.94 13.47
C SER A 160 5.80 13.76 12.96
N PRO A 161 7.05 13.64 13.46
CA PRO A 161 8.15 14.48 13.00
C PRO A 161 8.45 14.35 11.50
N LEU A 162 8.35 13.16 10.93
CA LEU A 162 8.55 12.93 9.51
C LEU A 162 7.45 13.59 8.67
N TYR A 163 6.21 13.46 9.09
CA TYR A 163 5.08 14.10 8.41
C TYR A 163 5.11 15.64 8.58
N LEU A 164 5.45 16.15 9.75
CA LEU A 164 5.62 17.59 9.95
C LEU A 164 6.66 18.19 9.00
N ARG A 165 7.71 17.45 8.71
CA ARG A 165 8.77 17.88 7.78
C ARG A 165 8.32 17.92 6.34
N TYR A 166 7.60 16.90 5.86
CA TYR A 166 7.36 16.69 4.44
C TYR A 166 5.91 16.92 4.01
N ASN A 167 4.95 16.73 4.91
CA ASN A 167 3.53 16.95 4.66
C ASN A 167 2.77 17.22 5.97
N PRO A 168 2.79 18.46 6.48
CA PRO A 168 2.13 18.81 7.75
C PRO A 168 0.61 18.60 7.74
N ASP A 169 -0.05 18.59 6.57
CA ASP A 169 -1.48 18.32 6.48
C ASP A 169 -1.83 16.88 6.89
N LEU A 170 -0.91 15.94 6.69
CA LEU A 170 -1.09 14.58 7.21
C LEU A 170 -1.06 14.53 8.75
N VAL A 171 -0.26 15.37 9.40
CA VAL A 171 -0.26 15.45 10.88
C VAL A 171 -1.58 16.02 11.38
N LYS A 172 -2.12 17.03 10.69
CA LYS A 172 -3.45 17.53 11.00
C LYS A 172 -4.50 16.43 10.87
N ALA A 173 -4.47 15.69 9.76
CA ALA A 173 -5.37 14.56 9.55
C ALA A 173 -5.19 13.41 10.57
N MET A 174 -3.98 13.22 11.10
CA MET A 174 -3.72 12.28 12.20
C MET A 174 -4.35 12.72 13.51
N LEU A 175 -4.46 14.02 13.75
CA LEU A 175 -5.01 14.59 14.99
C LEU A 175 -6.54 14.70 14.96
N ASN A 176 -7.14 14.85 13.79
CA ASN A 176 -8.60 14.99 13.66
C ASN A 176 -9.38 13.90 14.42
N PRO A 177 -9.04 12.60 14.33
CA PRO A 177 -9.77 11.57 15.08
C PRO A 177 -9.78 11.75 16.59
N PHE A 178 -8.79 12.46 17.15
CA PHE A 178 -8.69 12.70 18.60
C PHE A 178 -9.43 13.95 19.05
N PHE A 179 -9.53 14.96 18.21
CA PHE A 179 -10.17 16.21 18.59
C PHE A 179 -11.69 16.16 18.48
N TYR A 180 -12.21 15.25 17.71
CA TYR A 180 -13.66 15.04 17.55
C TYR A 180 -14.22 13.93 18.46
N TYR A 181 -13.38 13.37 19.34
CA TYR A 181 -13.78 12.31 20.28
C TYR A 181 -14.41 12.88 21.55
#